data_43aaeaf42a70ca7338d90557cf6518a5
#
_entry.id   43aaeaf42a70ca7338d90557cf6518a5
#
_cell.length_a   1.000
_cell.length_b   1.000
_cell.length_c   1.000
_cell.angle_alpha   90.00
_cell.angle_beta   90.00
_cell.angle_gamma   90.00
#
_symmetry.space_group_name_H-M   'P 1'
#
loop_
_entity.id
_entity.type
_entity.pdbx_description
1 polymer ?
#
loop_
_entity_poly.entity_id
_entity_poly.type
_entity_poly.pdbx_seq_one_letter_code
_entity_poly.pdbx_strand_id
1 'polypeptide(L)'
;MGAGKTTSGRRLAKRLGIEFFDADDEIEVAAGMRIADIFEIYGEEAFRDGERKVMQRLLDGPPCILATGGGAFMNEMTRKLVKQKGTSIWLKADLATHVRRTSHRDTRPILKQGDPEAILRRLLEERSPVYAQADITIDSDDGPHKDTVHKIVSELNRRRAAGGVI
;
A
#
# COMPACT_ATOMS: atom_id res chain seq x y z
N MET A 1 3.18 -5.90 4.49
CA MET A 1 2.71 -5.64 5.88
C MET A 1 3.84 -4.94 6.63
N GLY A 2 3.58 -4.02 7.59
CA GLY A 2 4.66 -3.40 8.39
C GLY A 2 5.62 -2.42 7.67
N ALA A 3 5.47 -2.17 6.38
CA ALA A 3 6.35 -1.25 5.62
C ALA A 3 6.13 0.24 5.94
N GLY A 4 5.20 0.60 6.84
CA GLY A 4 4.99 1.98 7.25
C GLY A 4 4.11 2.83 6.31
N LYS A 5 3.34 2.21 5.40
CA LYS A 5 2.53 2.92 4.39
C LYS A 5 1.62 4.00 4.97
N THR A 6 0.75 3.66 5.91
CA THR A 6 -0.21 4.59 6.51
C THR A 6 0.49 5.75 7.21
N THR A 7 1.56 5.47 8.00
CA THR A 7 2.29 6.51 8.72
C THR A 7 3.05 7.44 7.78
N SER A 8 3.76 6.88 6.80
CA SER A 8 4.50 7.68 5.81
C SER A 8 3.55 8.39 4.85
N GLY A 9 2.45 7.74 4.46
CA GLY A 9 1.42 8.31 3.59
C GLY A 9 0.74 9.55 4.20
N ARG A 10 0.29 9.46 5.45
CA ARG A 10 -0.30 10.62 6.17
C ARG A 10 0.67 11.81 6.27
N ARG A 11 1.95 11.54 6.54
CA ARG A 11 2.98 12.59 6.60
C ARG A 11 3.29 13.19 5.24
N LEU A 12 3.31 12.35 4.20
CA LEU A 12 3.50 12.80 2.82
C LEU A 12 2.34 13.69 2.37
N ALA A 13 1.10 13.28 2.60
CA ALA A 13 -0.10 14.03 2.29
C ALA A 13 -0.08 15.41 2.96
N LYS A 14 0.21 15.45 4.28
CA LYS A 14 0.38 16.71 5.01
C LYS A 14 1.46 17.62 4.40
N ARG A 15 2.59 17.04 3.95
CA ARG A 15 3.69 17.80 3.36
C ARG A 15 3.36 18.35 1.98
N LEU A 16 2.54 17.63 1.21
CA LEU A 16 2.11 18.03 -0.13
C LEU A 16 0.83 18.90 -0.11
N GLY A 17 0.14 19.00 1.01
CA GLY A 17 -1.12 19.75 1.14
C GLY A 17 -2.29 19.08 0.42
N ILE A 18 -2.29 17.74 0.32
CA ILE A 18 -3.35 16.95 -0.33
C ILE A 18 -3.94 15.92 0.64
N GLU A 19 -5.10 15.36 0.28
CA GLU A 19 -5.80 14.37 1.11
C GLU A 19 -5.05 13.03 1.19
N PHE A 20 -5.31 12.31 2.29
CA PHE A 20 -4.83 10.97 2.52
C PHE A 20 -6.01 10.02 2.67
N PHE A 21 -5.98 8.91 1.93
CA PHE A 21 -6.92 7.80 2.08
C PHE A 21 -6.18 6.50 2.37
N ASP A 22 -6.76 5.67 3.25
CA ASP A 22 -6.38 4.27 3.39
C ASP A 22 -7.45 3.44 2.66
N ALA A 23 -7.04 2.66 1.67
CA ALA A 23 -7.97 1.89 0.84
C ALA A 23 -8.77 0.89 1.67
N ASP A 24 -8.18 0.31 2.71
CA ASP A 24 -8.87 -0.63 3.60
C ASP A 24 -10.03 0.09 4.33
N ASP A 25 -9.79 1.29 4.88
CA ASP A 25 -10.81 2.12 5.54
C ASP A 25 -11.94 2.50 4.54
N GLU A 26 -11.57 2.92 3.33
CA GLU A 26 -12.53 3.33 2.29
C GLU A 26 -13.39 2.17 1.77
N ILE A 27 -12.84 0.95 1.74
CA ILE A 27 -13.59 -0.26 1.40
C ILE A 27 -14.63 -0.56 2.47
N GLU A 28 -14.26 -0.51 3.75
CA GLU A 28 -15.18 -0.75 4.85
C GLU A 28 -16.33 0.29 4.87
N VAL A 29 -16.00 1.56 4.64
CA VAL A 29 -17.02 2.63 4.51
C VAL A 29 -17.96 2.36 3.34
N ALA A 30 -17.43 2.00 2.17
CA ALA A 30 -18.24 1.74 0.98
C ALA A 30 -19.12 0.49 1.11
N ALA A 31 -18.65 -0.53 1.80
CA ALA A 31 -19.36 -1.78 2.01
C ALA A 31 -20.33 -1.74 3.20
N GLY A 32 -20.16 -0.80 4.13
CA GLY A 32 -20.91 -0.75 5.40
C GLY A 32 -20.59 -1.91 6.32
N MET A 33 -19.45 -2.60 6.14
CA MET A 33 -19.03 -3.76 6.92
C MET A 33 -17.51 -3.90 6.94
N ARG A 34 -16.99 -4.67 7.90
CA ARG A 34 -15.55 -4.90 8.02
C ARG A 34 -15.03 -5.79 6.89
N ILE A 35 -13.78 -5.61 6.51
CA ILE A 35 -13.12 -6.44 5.48
C ILE A 35 -13.18 -7.94 5.83
N ALA A 36 -13.03 -8.30 7.11
CA ALA A 36 -13.14 -9.69 7.55
C ALA A 36 -14.51 -10.28 7.22
N ASP A 37 -15.57 -9.52 7.44
CA ASP A 37 -16.95 -9.95 7.18
C ASP A 37 -17.21 -10.05 5.66
N ILE A 38 -16.61 -9.17 4.85
CA ILE A 38 -16.67 -9.26 3.37
C ILE A 38 -16.05 -10.58 2.89
N PHE A 39 -14.86 -10.94 3.42
CA PHE A 39 -14.19 -12.19 3.07
C PHE A 39 -15.01 -13.42 3.48
N GLU A 40 -15.61 -13.39 4.67
CA GLU A 40 -16.39 -14.50 5.20
C GLU A 40 -17.70 -14.71 4.41
N ILE A 41 -18.40 -13.63 4.07
CA ILE A 41 -19.75 -13.70 3.45
C ILE A 41 -19.65 -13.80 1.93
N TYR A 42 -18.76 -13.02 1.29
CA TYR A 42 -18.73 -12.86 -0.16
C TYR A 42 -17.47 -13.42 -0.82
N GLY A 43 -16.44 -13.78 -0.04
CA GLY A 43 -15.19 -14.34 -0.54
C GLY A 43 -14.19 -13.30 -1.08
N GLU A 44 -13.03 -13.81 -1.49
CA GLU A 44 -11.93 -12.96 -1.93
C GLU A 44 -12.22 -12.24 -3.26
N GLU A 45 -12.89 -12.90 -4.19
CA GLU A 45 -13.17 -12.31 -5.51
C GLU A 45 -14.04 -11.05 -5.40
N ALA A 46 -15.12 -11.12 -4.61
CA ALA A 46 -16.01 -9.99 -4.36
C ALA A 46 -15.27 -8.84 -3.65
N PHE A 47 -14.40 -9.18 -2.67
CA PHE A 47 -13.54 -8.19 -2.03
C PHE A 47 -12.64 -7.49 -3.05
N ARG A 48 -11.98 -8.24 -3.94
CA ARG A 48 -11.06 -7.67 -4.95
C ARG A 48 -11.80 -6.79 -5.97
N ASP A 49 -13.02 -7.14 -6.33
CA ASP A 49 -13.84 -6.30 -7.19
C ASP A 49 -14.23 -4.99 -6.50
N GLY A 50 -14.63 -5.05 -5.23
CA GLY A 50 -14.91 -3.88 -4.39
C GLY A 50 -13.68 -2.99 -4.20
N GLU A 51 -12.53 -3.59 -3.86
CA GLU A 51 -11.25 -2.90 -3.72
C GLU A 51 -10.89 -2.11 -4.99
N ARG A 52 -11.02 -2.74 -6.16
CA ARG A 52 -10.75 -2.11 -7.45
C ARG A 52 -11.70 -0.93 -7.73
N LYS A 53 -13.00 -1.08 -7.45
CA LYS A 53 -13.99 0.00 -7.63
C LYS A 53 -13.71 1.21 -6.72
N VAL A 54 -13.37 0.95 -5.46
CA VAL A 54 -12.99 2.00 -4.51
C VAL A 54 -11.72 2.72 -4.98
N MET A 55 -10.69 1.97 -5.36
CA MET A 55 -9.46 2.57 -5.89
C MET A 55 -9.71 3.40 -7.15
N GLN A 56 -10.54 2.92 -8.07
CA GLN A 56 -10.89 3.68 -9.26
C GLN A 56 -11.57 5.00 -8.90
N ARG A 57 -12.56 4.99 -8.01
CA ARG A 57 -13.25 6.18 -7.53
C ARG A 57 -12.27 7.21 -6.95
N LEU A 58 -11.32 6.76 -6.11
CA LEU A 58 -10.33 7.64 -5.48
C LEU A 58 -9.33 8.20 -6.49
N LEU A 59 -8.90 7.40 -7.45
CA LEU A 59 -7.97 7.82 -8.51
C LEU A 59 -8.64 8.70 -9.59
N ASP A 60 -9.96 8.71 -9.69
CA ASP A 60 -10.74 9.62 -10.55
C ASP A 60 -11.00 10.99 -9.89
N GLY A 61 -10.75 11.09 -8.60
CA GLY A 61 -10.92 12.28 -7.80
C GLY A 61 -9.72 13.25 -7.85
N PRO A 62 -9.71 14.24 -6.97
CA PRO A 62 -8.58 15.15 -6.81
C PRO A 62 -7.29 14.40 -6.41
N PRO A 63 -6.11 14.98 -6.68
CA PRO A 63 -4.85 14.39 -6.28
C PRO A 63 -4.82 14.04 -4.78
N CYS A 64 -4.46 12.81 -4.46
CA CYS A 64 -4.42 12.31 -3.09
C CYS A 64 -3.25 11.34 -2.86
N ILE A 65 -2.95 11.05 -1.61
CA ILE A 65 -2.09 9.95 -1.21
C ILE A 65 -2.98 8.77 -0.82
N LEU A 66 -2.88 7.69 -1.58
CA LEU A 66 -3.64 6.46 -1.34
C LEU A 66 -2.72 5.36 -0.79
N ALA A 67 -2.92 4.96 0.46
CA ALA A 67 -2.30 3.75 1.01
C ALA A 67 -3.16 2.54 0.68
N THR A 68 -2.54 1.50 0.10
CA THR A 68 -3.27 0.29 -0.32
C THR A 68 -2.91 -0.93 0.51
N GLY A 69 -3.80 -1.88 0.60
CA GLY A 69 -3.52 -3.22 1.09
C GLY A 69 -2.42 -3.91 0.26
N GLY A 70 -1.67 -4.84 0.87
CA GLY A 70 -0.57 -5.51 0.17
C GLY A 70 -1.03 -6.42 -0.99
N GLY A 71 -2.31 -6.76 -1.07
CA GLY A 71 -2.87 -7.56 -2.16
C GLY A 71 -3.29 -6.74 -3.38
N ALA A 72 -3.60 -5.46 -3.21
CA ALA A 72 -4.14 -4.62 -4.28
C ALA A 72 -3.24 -4.57 -5.52
N PHE A 73 -1.94 -4.36 -5.32
CA PHE A 73 -0.96 -4.28 -6.42
C PHE A 73 -0.65 -5.64 -7.07
N MET A 74 -1.05 -6.78 -6.44
CA MET A 74 -0.93 -8.11 -7.05
C MET A 74 -1.92 -8.33 -8.19
N ASN A 75 -3.04 -7.61 -8.19
CA ASN A 75 -4.03 -7.66 -9.26
C ASN A 75 -3.57 -6.84 -10.47
N GLU A 76 -3.52 -7.46 -11.65
CA GLU A 76 -3.04 -6.82 -12.89
C GLU A 76 -3.92 -5.63 -13.32
N MET A 77 -5.23 -5.75 -13.17
CA MET A 77 -6.15 -4.65 -13.51
C MET A 77 -5.95 -3.44 -12.63
N THR A 78 -5.67 -3.66 -11.34
CA THR A 78 -5.32 -2.59 -10.39
C THR A 78 -4.00 -1.93 -10.79
N ARG A 79 -2.96 -2.70 -11.17
CA ARG A 79 -1.70 -2.12 -11.65
C ARG A 79 -1.88 -1.26 -12.91
N LYS A 80 -2.69 -1.75 -13.87
CA LYS A 80 -3.02 -0.98 -15.09
C LYS A 80 -3.72 0.34 -14.75
N LEU A 81 -4.69 0.30 -13.84
CA LEU A 81 -5.40 1.49 -13.37
C LEU A 81 -4.45 2.50 -12.71
N VAL A 82 -3.62 2.04 -11.78
CA VAL A 82 -2.64 2.90 -11.09
C VAL A 82 -1.65 3.51 -12.08
N LYS A 83 -1.15 2.73 -13.04
CA LYS A 83 -0.22 3.22 -14.07
C LYS A 83 -0.82 4.32 -14.96
N GLN A 84 -2.13 4.29 -15.19
CA GLN A 84 -2.82 5.29 -16.01
C GLN A 84 -3.14 6.58 -15.25
N LYS A 85 -3.37 6.50 -13.93
CA LYS A 85 -4.00 7.56 -13.15
C LYS A 85 -3.15 8.07 -11.98
N GLY A 86 -2.01 7.46 -11.71
CA GLY A 86 -1.20 7.83 -10.56
C GLY A 86 0.24 7.33 -10.66
N THR A 87 0.99 7.59 -9.62
CA THR A 87 2.38 7.14 -9.45
C THR A 87 2.45 6.14 -8.31
N SER A 88 2.86 4.91 -8.63
CA SER A 88 3.00 3.84 -7.65
C SER A 88 4.33 3.94 -6.89
N ILE A 89 4.26 3.82 -5.55
CA ILE A 89 5.43 3.85 -4.68
C ILE A 89 5.48 2.57 -3.85
N TRP A 90 6.53 1.79 -4.05
CA TRP A 90 6.83 0.63 -3.21
C TRP A 90 7.74 1.03 -2.05
N LEU A 91 7.25 0.91 -0.82
CA LEU A 91 8.07 0.98 0.38
C LEU A 91 8.67 -0.41 0.63
N LYS A 92 9.90 -0.61 0.20
CA LYS A 92 10.63 -1.87 0.35
C LYS A 92 11.26 -1.91 1.74
N ALA A 93 11.01 -2.98 2.48
CA ALA A 93 11.66 -3.27 3.75
C ALA A 93 12.14 -4.72 3.77
N ASP A 94 13.20 -5.01 4.52
CA ASP A 94 13.69 -6.35 4.70
C ASP A 94 12.79 -7.20 5.62
N LEU A 95 13.02 -8.52 5.65
CA LEU A 95 12.23 -9.45 6.45
C LEU A 95 12.32 -9.11 7.94
N ALA A 96 13.51 -8.79 8.46
CA ALA A 96 13.71 -8.49 9.87
C ALA A 96 12.89 -7.25 10.29
N THR A 97 12.87 -6.22 9.47
CA THR A 97 12.03 -5.03 9.67
C THR A 97 10.54 -5.36 9.64
N HIS A 98 10.11 -6.23 8.72
CA HIS A 98 8.72 -6.68 8.68
C HIS A 98 8.33 -7.46 9.94
N VAL A 99 9.14 -8.43 10.35
CA VAL A 99 8.92 -9.22 11.57
C VAL A 99 8.80 -8.30 12.79
N ARG A 100 9.78 -7.44 13.02
CA ARG A 100 9.80 -6.52 14.17
C ARG A 100 8.58 -5.58 14.18
N ARG A 101 8.20 -4.99 13.04
CA ARG A 101 7.07 -4.06 12.96
C ARG A 101 5.70 -4.73 13.03
N THR A 102 5.63 -6.03 12.80
CA THR A 102 4.37 -6.79 12.89
C THR A 102 4.20 -7.53 14.20
N SER A 103 5.28 -7.85 14.94
CA SER A 103 5.23 -8.54 16.23
C SER A 103 4.43 -7.80 17.32
N HIS A 104 4.29 -6.49 17.20
CA HIS A 104 3.54 -5.65 18.15
C HIS A 104 2.08 -5.35 17.72
N ARG A 105 1.56 -5.99 16.67
CA ARG A 105 0.21 -5.73 16.16
C ARG A 105 -0.59 -7.02 15.97
N ASP A 106 -1.48 -7.27 16.91
CA ASP A 106 -2.39 -8.44 16.93
C ASP A 106 -3.51 -8.46 15.85
N THR A 107 -3.53 -7.46 14.97
CA THR A 107 -4.69 -7.16 14.09
C THR A 107 -4.68 -7.88 12.74
N ARG A 108 -3.84 -8.93 12.52
CA ARG A 108 -3.73 -9.55 11.18
C ARG A 108 -3.99 -11.04 11.18
N PRO A 109 -5.17 -11.49 10.71
CA PRO A 109 -5.57 -12.90 10.67
C PRO A 109 -4.56 -13.83 9.98
N ILE A 110 -3.91 -13.36 8.90
CA ILE A 110 -2.95 -14.14 8.11
C ILE A 110 -1.72 -14.58 8.90
N LEU A 111 -1.27 -13.75 9.86
CA LEU A 111 -0.10 -14.09 10.71
C LEU A 111 -0.44 -15.02 11.87
N LYS A 112 -1.72 -15.29 12.11
CA LYS A 112 -2.19 -16.24 13.14
C LYS A 112 -2.26 -17.68 12.65
N GLN A 113 -2.00 -17.93 11.36
CA GLN A 113 -2.16 -19.24 10.72
C GLN A 113 -0.87 -20.08 10.72
N GLY A 114 0.19 -19.69 11.46
CA GLY A 114 1.44 -20.40 11.52
C GLY A 114 2.60 -19.56 12.04
N ASP A 115 3.85 -19.93 11.70
CA ASP A 115 5.02 -19.13 12.03
C ASP A 115 4.98 -17.79 11.25
N PRO A 116 4.88 -16.65 11.95
CA PRO A 116 4.77 -15.32 11.31
C PRO A 116 5.97 -14.99 10.41
N GLU A 117 7.19 -15.44 10.77
CA GLU A 117 8.38 -15.19 9.96
C GLU A 117 8.35 -15.97 8.65
N ALA A 118 8.00 -17.25 8.70
CA ALA A 118 7.87 -18.08 7.50
C ALA A 118 6.78 -17.53 6.54
N ILE A 119 5.64 -17.09 7.09
CA ILE A 119 4.56 -16.46 6.32
C ILE A 119 5.05 -15.17 5.66
N LEU A 120 5.73 -14.30 6.40
CA LEU A 120 6.26 -13.04 5.87
C LEU A 120 7.32 -13.27 4.79
N ARG A 121 8.22 -14.24 4.97
CA ARG A 121 9.23 -14.62 3.99
C ARG A 121 8.58 -15.03 2.68
N ARG A 122 7.63 -15.97 2.73
CA ARG A 122 6.88 -16.43 1.56
C ARG A 122 6.19 -15.26 0.85
N LEU A 123 5.48 -14.41 1.60
CA LEU A 123 4.79 -13.25 1.02
C LEU A 123 5.75 -12.24 0.40
N LEU A 124 6.96 -12.07 0.93
CA LEU A 124 7.99 -11.22 0.34
C LEU A 124 8.51 -11.82 -0.98
N GLU A 125 8.81 -13.12 -1.00
CA GLU A 125 9.27 -13.82 -2.19
C GLU A 125 8.23 -13.77 -3.32
N GLU A 126 6.96 -14.05 -3.01
CA GLU A 126 5.86 -14.02 -3.98
C GLU A 126 5.57 -12.62 -4.53
N ARG A 127 5.66 -11.59 -3.68
CA ARG A 127 5.17 -10.24 -4.02
C ARG A 127 6.25 -9.28 -4.52
N SER A 128 7.50 -9.48 -4.12
CA SER A 128 8.59 -8.57 -4.48
C SER A 128 8.78 -8.41 -5.99
N PRO A 129 8.69 -9.47 -6.83
CA PRO A 129 8.79 -9.32 -8.28
C PRO A 129 7.68 -8.45 -8.89
N VAL A 130 6.49 -8.50 -8.30
CA VAL A 130 5.36 -7.67 -8.73
C VAL A 130 5.50 -6.24 -8.22
N TYR A 131 5.89 -6.07 -6.96
CA TYR A 131 6.11 -4.74 -6.38
C TYR A 131 7.27 -3.99 -7.04
N ALA A 132 8.28 -4.70 -7.57
CA ALA A 132 9.36 -4.11 -8.34
C ALA A 132 8.90 -3.42 -9.65
N GLN A 133 7.66 -3.66 -10.09
CA GLN A 133 7.04 -2.95 -11.20
C GLN A 133 6.50 -1.56 -10.82
N ALA A 134 6.59 -1.17 -9.54
CA ALA A 134 6.20 0.17 -9.10
C ALA A 134 7.11 1.24 -9.74
N ASP A 135 6.54 2.40 -9.97
CA ASP A 135 7.23 3.55 -10.57
C ASP A 135 8.40 4.04 -9.72
N ILE A 136 8.25 3.95 -8.41
CA ILE A 136 9.23 4.39 -7.42
C ILE A 136 9.41 3.28 -6.38
N THR A 137 10.66 2.94 -6.10
CA THR A 137 11.02 2.06 -4.97
C THR A 137 11.80 2.86 -3.93
N ILE A 138 11.34 2.83 -2.69
CA ILE A 138 11.99 3.51 -1.56
C ILE A 138 12.34 2.48 -0.49
N ASP A 139 13.60 2.35 -0.14
CA ASP A 139 14.01 1.53 0.99
C ASP A 139 13.49 2.17 2.30
N SER A 140 12.61 1.40 2.95
CA SER A 140 11.98 1.77 4.23
C SER A 140 12.74 1.11 5.38
N ASP A 141 13.91 1.67 5.66
CA ASP A 141 14.78 1.25 6.75
C ASP A 141 14.15 1.52 8.13
N ASP A 142 14.87 1.14 9.19
CA ASP A 142 14.48 1.40 10.58
C ASP A 142 14.55 2.85 11.01
N GLY A 143 14.96 3.72 10.12
CA GLY A 143 15.02 5.15 10.35
C GLY A 143 13.64 5.80 10.59
N PRO A 144 13.64 7.04 11.05
CA PRO A 144 12.42 7.80 11.26
C PRO A 144 11.58 7.89 9.97
N HIS A 145 10.27 7.77 10.09
CA HIS A 145 9.36 7.91 8.93
C HIS A 145 9.52 9.25 8.16
N LYS A 146 10.05 10.29 8.81
CA LYS A 146 10.39 11.55 8.15
C LYS A 146 11.40 11.37 7.02
N ASP A 147 12.36 10.47 7.18
CA ASP A 147 13.41 10.22 6.20
C ASP A 147 12.85 9.47 4.98
N THR A 148 11.94 8.51 5.21
CA THR A 148 11.17 7.87 4.15
C THR A 148 10.37 8.90 3.35
N VAL A 149 9.69 9.83 4.02
CA VAL A 149 8.94 10.91 3.34
C VAL A 149 9.88 11.84 2.57
N HIS A 150 11.06 12.15 3.11
CA HIS A 150 12.04 12.96 2.40
C HIS A 150 12.53 12.27 1.12
N LYS A 151 12.89 10.98 1.20
CA LYS A 151 13.28 10.16 0.03
C LYS A 151 12.18 10.16 -1.04
N ILE A 152 10.90 9.98 -0.64
CA ILE A 152 9.76 10.00 -1.56
C ILE A 152 9.67 11.36 -2.28
N VAL A 153 9.68 12.46 -1.53
CA VAL A 153 9.55 13.81 -2.11
C VAL A 153 10.72 14.12 -3.06
N SER A 154 11.93 13.73 -2.70
CA SER A 154 13.11 13.90 -3.56
C SER A 154 12.96 13.15 -4.87
N GLU A 155 12.45 11.92 -4.84
CA GLU A 155 12.23 11.10 -6.02
C GLU A 155 11.08 11.63 -6.90
N LEU A 156 9.99 12.09 -6.30
CA LEU A 156 8.89 12.76 -7.03
C LEU A 156 9.40 14.02 -7.75
N ASN A 157 10.19 14.85 -7.06
CA ASN A 157 10.77 16.06 -7.69
C ASN A 157 11.71 15.71 -8.85
N ARG A 158 12.52 14.66 -8.70
CA ARG A 158 13.42 14.17 -9.76
C ARG A 158 12.63 13.73 -11.00
N ARG A 159 11.54 12.97 -10.80
CA ARG A 159 10.67 12.52 -11.91
C ARG A 159 9.99 13.69 -12.60
N ARG A 160 9.47 14.65 -11.82
CA ARG A 160 8.85 15.87 -12.37
C ARG A 160 9.84 16.67 -13.23
N ALA A 161 11.06 16.84 -12.77
CA ALA A 161 12.11 17.52 -13.53
C ALA A 161 12.48 16.79 -14.83
N ALA A 162 12.32 15.46 -14.87
CA ALA A 162 12.54 14.64 -16.07
C ALA A 162 11.30 14.56 -17.00
N GLY A 163 10.24 15.35 -16.74
CA GLY A 163 9.02 15.36 -17.56
C GLY A 163 8.05 14.19 -17.28
N GLY A 164 8.26 13.45 -16.23
CA GLY A 164 7.35 12.37 -15.83
C GLY A 164 6.05 12.92 -15.23
N VAL A 165 4.95 12.22 -15.49
CA VAL A 165 3.66 12.46 -14.79
C VAL A 165 3.82 12.02 -13.34
N ILE A 166 3.34 12.86 -12.41
CA ILE A 166 3.34 12.59 -10.98
C ILE A 166 1.90 12.40 -10.52
#